data_8318a14fec18d7a788087d18a6624b08
#
_entry.id   8318a14fec18d7a788087d18a6624b08
#
_cell.length_a   1.000
_cell.length_b   1.000
_cell.length_c   1.000
_cell.angle_alpha   90.00
_cell.angle_beta   90.00
_cell.angle_gamma   90.00
#
_symmetry.space_group_name_H-M   'P 1'
#
loop_
_entity.id
_entity.type
_entity.pdbx_description
1 polymer ?
#
loop_
_entity_poly.entity_id
_entity_poly.type
_entity_poly.pdbx_seq_one_letter_code
_entity_poly.pdbx_strand_id
1 'polypeptide(L)'
;MRNALEFSILKMFPISGTFDIFDQNSALRVIAKKILRDFWTKHSDCEQQLKSWYNEAAGATWKNPNEIKREYPSASILEDNRIVFNIKGNNYRLIIKINYHYQMIWIRFIGTHAQYDKIDAAKI
;
A
#
# COMPACT_ATOMS: atom_id res chain seq x y z
N MET A 1 -17.16 -2.87 -2.42
CA MET A 1 -16.68 -2.83 -2.06
C MET A 1 -16.69 -3.11 -1.82
N ARG A 2 -16.40 -3.36 -2.22
CA ARG A 2 -15.86 -3.68 -2.07
C ARG A 2 -15.86 -4.15 -1.36
N ASN A 3 -15.47 -4.58 -1.63
CA ASN A 3 -15.01 -5.03 -1.04
C ASN A 3 -14.72 -5.72 -0.65
N ALA A 4 -14.49 -6.09 -0.66
CA ALA A 4 -14.02 -6.71 -0.32
C ALA A 4 -14.41 -7.60 0.03
N LEU A 5 -14.73 -7.75 -0.31
CA LEU A 5 -14.83 -8.40 -0.04
C LEU A 5 -15.45 -9.04 -0.38
N GLU A 6 -15.86 -8.91 -1.29
CA GLU A 6 -16.07 -9.13 -1.71
C GLU A 6 -15.76 -9.72 -2.04
N PHE A 7 -15.12 -9.94 -2.37
CA PHE A 7 -14.42 -10.10 -2.61
C PHE A 7 -14.08 -10.84 -2.19
N SER A 8 -13.66 -10.97 -2.07
CA SER A 8 -13.01 -11.40 -1.65
C SER A 8 -13.38 -12.24 -1.26
N ILE A 9 -14.02 -12.31 -1.66
CA ILE A 9 -14.19 -12.78 -1.45
C ILE A 9 -14.48 -13.41 -1.90
N LEU A 10 -14.68 -13.38 -2.80
CA LEU A 10 -14.65 -13.55 -3.27
C LEU A 10 -14.08 -13.97 -3.42
N LYS A 11 -13.34 -14.13 -3.56
CA LYS A 11 -12.52 -14.17 -3.63
C LYS A 11 -12.14 -14.86 -3.07
N MET A 12 -12.04 -15.18 -3.06
CA MET A 12 -11.61 -15.43 -2.62
C MET A 12 -11.76 -16.33 -2.49
N PHE A 13 -11.85 -16.78 -3.42
CA PHE A 13 -11.87 -17.19 -3.66
C PHE A 13 -11.91 -18.11 -4.01
N PRO A 14 -12.06 -18.72 -4.60
CA PRO A 14 -11.94 -19.21 -5.18
C PRO A 14 -11.74 -19.95 -5.45
N ILE A 15 -11.65 -20.16 -6.17
CA ILE A 15 -11.22 -20.44 -6.49
C ILE A 15 -10.58 -20.90 -6.48
N SER A 16 -10.23 -21.41 -6.91
CA SER A 16 -9.46 -21.47 -6.91
C SER A 16 -8.81 -21.48 -7.23
N GLY A 17 -8.60 -21.70 -7.79
CA GLY A 17 -7.93 -21.38 -8.16
C GLY A 17 -7.60 -21.18 -8.73
N THR A 18 -7.74 -21.09 -9.41
CA THR A 18 -7.40 -20.47 -9.91
C THR A 18 -7.39 -19.69 -9.92
N PHE A 19 -7.46 -19.61 -10.21
CA PHE A 19 -7.24 -18.59 -10.30
C PHE A 19 -6.71 -17.96 -10.18
N ASP A 20 -7.01 -17.90 -10.56
CA ASP A 20 -6.27 -16.99 -10.18
C ASP A 20 -5.46 -16.12 -11.04
N ILE A 21 -5.36 -16.29 -12.13
CA ILE A 21 -4.46 -15.67 -13.05
C ILE A 21 -4.99 -14.35 -13.57
N PHE A 22 -6.22 -14.35 -13.98
CA PHE A 22 -6.81 -13.13 -14.49
C PHE A 22 -7.03 -12.10 -13.39
N ASP A 23 -7.14 -12.55 -12.15
CA ASP A 23 -7.27 -11.62 -11.04
C ASP A 23 -5.99 -10.82 -10.84
N GLN A 24 -4.87 -11.40 -11.18
CA GLN A 24 -3.59 -10.72 -11.07
C GLN A 24 -3.49 -9.52 -11.99
N ASN A 25 -4.29 -9.50 -13.04
CA ASN A 25 -4.27 -8.41 -14.00
C ASN A 25 -5.02 -7.18 -13.51
N SER A 26 -5.87 -7.32 -12.50
CA SER A 26 -6.70 -6.22 -12.04
C SER A 26 -6.26 -5.64 -10.70
N ALA A 27 -5.41 -6.35 -9.96
CA ALA A 27 -4.98 -5.90 -8.63
C ALA A 27 -3.53 -5.46 -8.64
N LEU A 28 -3.21 -4.54 -7.73
CA LEU A 28 -1.84 -4.06 -7.57
C LEU A 28 -0.98 -5.14 -6.93
N ARG A 29 0.27 -5.22 -7.36
CA ARG A 29 1.26 -6.10 -6.76
C ARG A 29 2.15 -5.25 -5.87
N VAL A 30 2.19 -5.59 -4.59
CA VAL A 30 2.95 -4.83 -3.59
C VAL A 30 4.27 -5.54 -3.30
N ILE A 31 5.36 -4.82 -3.49
CA ILE A 31 6.73 -5.31 -3.31
C ILE A 31 7.43 -4.33 -2.34
N ALA A 32 8.00 -4.70 -1.26
CA ALA A 32 8.12 -6.02 -0.68
C ALA A 32 7.47 -6.00 0.69
N LYS A 33 6.53 -6.90 0.90
CA LYS A 33 5.77 -6.95 2.15
C LYS A 33 6.66 -7.16 3.36
N LYS A 34 7.81 -7.81 3.18
CA LYS A 34 8.72 -8.09 4.27
C LYS A 34 9.17 -6.81 4.99
N ILE A 35 9.33 -5.72 4.24
CA ILE A 35 9.73 -4.44 4.84
C ILE A 35 8.69 -3.97 5.86
N LEU A 36 7.40 -4.10 5.51
CA LEU A 36 6.32 -3.72 6.41
C LEU A 36 6.28 -4.65 7.62
N ARG A 37 6.40 -5.96 7.38
CA ARG A 37 6.34 -6.95 8.45
C ARG A 37 7.49 -6.76 9.44
N ASP A 38 8.70 -6.51 8.95
CA ASP A 38 9.83 -6.28 9.83
C ASP A 38 9.62 -5.03 10.69
N PHE A 39 8.99 -4.01 10.11
CA PHE A 39 8.73 -2.78 10.85
C PHE A 39 7.68 -2.99 11.93
N TRP A 40 6.55 -3.62 11.61
CA TRP A 40 5.49 -3.76 12.61
C TRP A 40 5.86 -4.74 13.72
N THR A 41 6.82 -5.61 13.46
CA THR A 41 7.35 -6.48 14.52
C THR A 41 8.02 -5.66 15.63
N LYS A 42 8.68 -4.58 15.24
CA LYS A 42 9.33 -3.67 16.19
C LYS A 42 8.44 -2.56 16.69
N HIS A 43 7.40 -2.24 15.93
CA HIS A 43 6.48 -1.15 16.25
C HIS A 43 5.06 -1.70 16.19
N SER A 44 4.70 -2.48 17.20
CA SER A 44 3.46 -3.25 17.19
C SER A 44 2.20 -2.37 17.19
N ASP A 45 2.31 -1.11 17.62
CA ASP A 45 1.18 -0.20 17.64
C ASP A 45 0.67 0.16 16.25
N CYS A 46 1.47 -0.05 15.21
CA CYS A 46 1.04 0.22 13.83
C CYS A 46 0.75 -1.05 13.03
N GLU A 47 0.85 -2.23 13.65
CA GLU A 47 0.71 -3.48 12.93
C GLU A 47 -0.63 -3.59 12.20
N GLN A 48 -1.73 -3.33 12.92
CA GLN A 48 -3.05 -3.49 12.33
C GLN A 48 -3.26 -2.52 11.16
N GLN A 49 -2.80 -1.29 11.33
CA GLN A 49 -2.98 -0.30 10.27
C GLN A 49 -2.14 -0.63 9.04
N LEU A 50 -0.90 -1.09 9.23
CA LEU A 50 -0.07 -1.49 8.08
C LEU A 50 -0.63 -2.71 7.37
N LYS A 51 -1.17 -3.67 8.13
CA LYS A 51 -1.83 -4.83 7.52
C LYS A 51 -3.06 -4.41 6.72
N SER A 52 -3.86 -3.48 7.26
CA SER A 52 -5.01 -2.96 6.54
C SER A 52 -4.59 -2.25 5.27
N TRP A 53 -3.57 -1.39 5.37
CA TRP A 53 -3.05 -0.69 4.20
C TRP A 53 -2.60 -1.68 3.14
N TYR A 54 -1.85 -2.70 3.55
CA TYR A 54 -1.35 -3.69 2.61
C TYR A 54 -2.49 -4.41 1.89
N ASN A 55 -3.49 -4.84 2.65
CA ASN A 55 -4.61 -5.55 2.07
C ASN A 55 -5.41 -4.66 1.13
N GLU A 56 -5.59 -3.40 1.47
CA GLU A 56 -6.29 -2.46 0.62
C GLU A 56 -5.51 -2.20 -0.66
N ALA A 57 -4.20 -1.99 -0.55
CA ALA A 57 -3.36 -1.73 -1.71
C ALA A 57 -3.30 -2.95 -2.63
N ALA A 58 -3.16 -4.15 -2.04
CA ALA A 58 -3.08 -5.37 -2.84
C ALA A 58 -4.38 -5.67 -3.58
N GLY A 59 -5.51 -5.21 -3.05
CA GLY A 59 -6.81 -5.41 -3.70
C GLY A 59 -7.26 -4.23 -4.55
N ALA A 60 -6.49 -3.15 -4.58
CA ALA A 60 -6.89 -1.94 -5.29
C ALA A 60 -6.52 -2.03 -6.77
N THR A 61 -7.16 -1.16 -7.55
CA THR A 61 -6.86 -1.01 -8.98
C THR A 61 -6.65 0.46 -9.29
N TRP A 62 -5.86 1.14 -8.47
CA TRP A 62 -5.62 2.58 -8.62
C TRP A 62 -5.03 2.90 -9.98
N LYS A 63 -5.64 3.84 -10.69
CA LYS A 63 -5.20 4.24 -12.02
C LYS A 63 -4.48 5.57 -12.02
N ASN A 64 -4.64 6.36 -10.97
CA ASN A 64 -4.06 7.70 -10.90
C ASN A 64 -4.01 8.15 -9.44
N PRO A 65 -3.25 9.22 -9.15
CA PRO A 65 -3.13 9.70 -7.77
C PRO A 65 -4.45 10.12 -7.12
N ASN A 66 -5.40 10.59 -7.91
CA ASN A 66 -6.66 11.05 -7.35
C ASN A 66 -7.43 9.91 -6.70
N GLU A 67 -7.36 8.72 -7.26
CA GLU A 67 -8.03 7.56 -6.68
C GLU A 67 -7.42 7.20 -5.33
N ILE A 68 -6.10 7.31 -5.21
CA ILE A 68 -5.41 7.06 -3.94
C ILE A 68 -5.81 8.13 -2.91
N LYS A 69 -5.81 9.39 -3.34
CA LYS A 69 -6.11 10.50 -2.44
C LYS A 69 -7.55 10.43 -1.92
N ARG A 70 -8.44 9.86 -2.71
CA ARG A 70 -9.84 9.71 -2.31
C ARG A 70 -9.97 8.74 -1.14
N GLU A 71 -9.20 7.66 -1.15
CA GLU A 71 -9.20 6.69 -0.06
C GLU A 71 -8.35 7.12 1.12
N TYR A 72 -7.28 7.87 0.84
CA TYR A 72 -6.33 8.32 1.85
C TYR A 72 -6.15 9.83 1.74
N PRO A 73 -7.10 10.61 2.26
CA PRO A 73 -7.05 12.08 2.10
C PRO A 73 -5.79 12.73 2.65
N SER A 74 -5.16 12.12 3.66
CA SER A 74 -3.94 12.68 4.25
C SER A 74 -2.67 12.29 3.50
N ALA A 75 -2.78 11.46 2.46
CA ALA A 75 -1.60 11.07 1.70
C ALA A 75 -1.02 12.26 0.94
N SER A 76 0.30 12.29 0.83
CA SER A 76 1.00 13.32 0.05
C SER A 76 1.44 12.73 -1.27
N ILE A 77 1.07 13.39 -2.36
CA ILE A 77 1.45 12.96 -3.70
C ILE A 77 2.71 13.73 -4.07
N LEU A 78 3.80 13.02 -4.28
CA LEU A 78 5.08 13.62 -4.61
C LEU A 78 5.41 13.37 -6.08
N GLU A 79 6.53 13.96 -6.51
CA GLU A 79 7.03 13.75 -7.86
C GLU A 79 7.45 12.30 -8.07
N ASP A 80 7.58 11.93 -9.34
CA ASP A 80 8.12 10.64 -9.76
C ASP A 80 7.33 9.47 -9.17
N ASN A 81 6.00 9.64 -9.13
CA ASN A 81 5.06 8.59 -8.71
C ASN A 81 5.29 8.10 -7.28
N ARG A 82 5.80 8.96 -6.42
CA ARG A 82 5.95 8.61 -5.01
C ARG A 82 4.80 9.16 -4.20
N ILE A 83 4.39 8.38 -3.22
CA ILE A 83 3.26 8.73 -2.35
C ILE A 83 3.65 8.44 -0.92
N VAL A 84 3.32 9.38 -0.02
CA VAL A 84 3.60 9.26 1.40
C VAL A 84 2.29 9.09 2.15
N PHE A 85 2.19 8.01 2.91
CA PHE A 85 1.03 7.76 3.76
C PHE A 85 1.39 7.99 5.22
N ASN A 86 0.48 8.64 5.93
CA ASN A 86 0.60 8.79 7.38
C ASN A 86 0.04 7.55 8.04
N ILE A 87 0.82 6.96 8.93
CA ILE A 87 0.44 5.73 9.63
C ILE A 87 0.39 6.03 11.12
N LYS A 88 -0.67 5.59 11.78
CA LYS A 88 -0.90 5.82 13.21
C LYS A 88 -0.84 7.34 13.49
N GLY A 89 -1.75 8.07 12.84
CA GLY A 89 -1.74 9.52 12.88
C GLY A 89 -0.49 10.06 12.23
N ASN A 90 0.34 10.75 13.00
CA ASN A 90 1.58 11.32 12.51
C ASN A 90 2.82 10.54 12.97
N ASN A 91 2.63 9.39 13.62
CA ASN A 91 3.76 8.70 14.24
C ASN A 91 4.72 8.07 13.23
N TYR A 92 4.18 7.54 12.14
CA TYR A 92 4.97 6.82 11.14
C TYR A 92 4.65 7.30 9.75
N ARG A 93 5.61 7.10 8.83
CA ARG A 93 5.46 7.46 7.42
C ARG A 93 5.82 6.26 6.55
N LEU A 94 4.95 6.00 5.59
CA LEU A 94 5.16 4.96 4.60
C LEU A 94 5.29 5.63 3.24
N ILE A 95 6.41 5.36 2.55
CA ILE A 95 6.63 5.90 1.21
C ILE A 95 6.61 4.76 0.22
N ILE A 96 5.82 4.93 -0.83
CA ILE A 96 5.78 3.97 -1.93
C ILE A 96 6.12 4.67 -3.22
N LYS A 97 6.53 3.87 -4.21
CA LYS A 97 6.57 4.29 -5.60
C LYS A 97 5.59 3.39 -6.35
N ILE A 98 4.78 3.97 -7.21
CA ILE A 98 3.74 3.21 -7.91
C ILE A 98 3.92 3.34 -9.42
N ASN A 99 3.69 2.25 -10.13
CA ASN A 99 3.58 2.25 -11.58
C ASN A 99 2.13 1.89 -11.92
N TYR A 100 1.39 2.89 -12.38
CA TYR A 100 -0.04 2.71 -12.66
C TYR A 100 -0.27 1.81 -13.86
N HIS A 101 0.61 1.88 -14.84
CA HIS A 101 0.45 1.08 -16.05
C HIS A 101 0.63 -0.42 -15.76
N TYR A 102 1.68 -0.77 -15.01
CA TYR A 102 1.96 -2.16 -14.69
C TYR A 102 1.29 -2.62 -13.41
N GLN A 103 0.60 -1.72 -12.72
CA GLN A 103 -0.10 -2.03 -11.45
C GLN A 103 0.85 -2.63 -10.44
N MET A 104 1.94 -1.92 -10.17
CA MET A 104 2.96 -2.35 -9.22
C MET A 104 3.25 -1.25 -8.22
N ILE A 105 3.43 -1.65 -6.97
CA ILE A 105 3.81 -0.76 -5.88
C ILE A 105 5.10 -1.28 -5.26
N TRP A 106 6.06 -0.38 -5.09
CA TRP A 106 7.31 -0.70 -4.37
C TRP A 106 7.31 0.06 -3.06
N ILE A 107 7.51 -0.68 -1.95
CA ILE A 107 7.70 -0.07 -0.64
C ILE A 107 9.10 0.52 -0.63
N ARG A 108 9.19 1.84 -0.47
CA ARG A 108 10.49 2.53 -0.49
C ARG A 108 10.99 2.86 0.89
N PHE A 109 10.09 3.05 1.85
CA PHE A 109 10.48 3.45 3.19
C PHE A 109 9.30 3.27 4.14
N ILE A 110 9.60 2.80 5.34
CA ILE A 110 8.68 2.87 6.48
C ILE A 110 9.51 3.24 7.69
N GLY A 111 9.10 4.25 8.43
CA GLY A 111 9.86 4.70 9.58
C GLY A 111 9.08 5.65 10.44
N THR A 112 9.71 6.07 11.53
CA THR A 112 9.12 7.07 12.42
C THR A 112 9.15 8.44 11.74
N HIS A 113 8.35 9.37 12.29
CA HIS A 113 8.34 10.75 11.80
C HIS A 113 9.76 11.33 11.83
N ALA A 114 10.50 11.09 12.90
CA ALA A 114 11.85 11.61 13.03
C ALA A 114 12.80 11.06 11.95
N GLN A 115 12.64 9.76 11.64
CA GLN A 115 13.43 9.15 10.57
C GLN A 115 13.06 9.72 9.21
N TYR A 116 11.77 9.94 9.00
CA TYR A 116 11.27 10.51 7.76
C TYR A 116 11.84 11.92 7.54
N ASP A 117 11.97 12.71 8.61
CA ASP A 117 12.49 14.08 8.49
C ASP A 117 13.94 14.15 8.05
N LYS A 118 14.65 13.02 8.12
CA LYS A 118 16.08 12.97 7.76
C LYS A 118 16.31 12.48 6.33
N ILE A 119 15.28 12.13 5.61
CA ILE A 119 15.42 11.61 4.24
C ILE A 119 14.75 12.53 3.24
N ASP A 120 15.10 12.37 1.96
CA ASP A 120 14.43 13.06 0.89
C ASP A 120 13.41 12.11 0.28
N ALA A 121 12.14 12.28 0.65
CA ALA A 121 11.07 11.38 0.25
C ALA A 121 10.89 11.31 -1.27
N ALA A 122 11.24 12.37 -1.97
CA ALA A 122 11.08 12.40 -3.43
C ALA A 122 12.17 11.60 -4.15
N LYS A 123 13.24 11.25 -3.45
CA LYS A 123 14.38 10.58 -4.08
C LYS A 123 14.64 9.17 -3.58
N ILE A 124 14.01 8.81 -2.48
CA ILE A 124 14.28 7.51 -1.87
C ILE A 124 13.73 6.35 -2.69
#